data_8ed4dda570b5a00dba8bb326313b3abd
#
_entry.id   8ed4dda570b5a00dba8bb326313b3abd
#
_cell.length_a   1.000
_cell.length_b   1.000
_cell.length_c   1.000
_cell.angle_alpha   90.00
_cell.angle_beta   90.00
_cell.angle_gamma   90.00
#
_symmetry.space_group_name_H-M   'P 1'
#
loop_
_entity.id
_entity.type
_entity.pdbx_description
1 polymer ?
#
loop_
_entity_poly.entity_id
_entity_poly.type
_entity_poly.pdbx_seq_one_letter_code
_entity_poly.pdbx_strand_id
1 'polypeptide(L)'
;MSDKLAASDGLGTSASDTPLALSLSKGELLARFRAELTALGVEHHVESTPDAVRARVAAIVGDRPVLRWDVDRLPYGVGELLAHAADGASARDVQAAAAVGVTGCDAAIAETGSLAMITGRGKPRAASLLPPTHLAIVGTDQLCETMGAFFRERAADLAAAANCTFITGPSRTADIELTLTVGVHGPGRVVVIVGP
;
A
#
# COMPACT_ATOMS: atom_id res chain seq x y z
N MET A 1 68.73 -29.24 9.27
CA MET A 1 67.64 -29.51 10.22
C MET A 1 66.51 -28.63 9.78
N SER A 2 65.67 -29.11 8.85
CA SER A 2 64.41 -29.81 9.06
C SER A 2 63.50 -29.04 9.99
N ASP A 3 62.50 -28.38 9.44
CA ASP A 3 61.19 -28.85 9.72
C ASP A 3 60.11 -28.35 8.72
N LYS A 4 59.33 -29.28 8.28
CA LYS A 4 58.12 -29.15 7.48
C LYS A 4 57.02 -28.57 8.34
N LEU A 5 56.22 -27.66 7.78
CA LEU A 5 54.85 -27.46 8.25
C LEU A 5 53.88 -27.55 7.10
N ALA A 6 52.93 -28.39 7.33
CA ALA A 6 51.96 -28.96 6.44
C ALA A 6 50.90 -27.96 5.94
N ALA A 7 50.40 -28.25 4.75
CA ALA A 7 49.20 -27.72 4.16
C ALA A 7 48.01 -27.96 5.05
N SER A 8 47.19 -26.96 5.26
CA SER A 8 45.81 -27.11 5.75
C SER A 8 44.83 -26.90 4.62
N ASP A 9 44.07 -27.94 4.41
CA ASP A 9 43.10 -28.16 3.39
C ASP A 9 42.00 -27.10 3.35
N GLY A 10 41.51 -26.91 2.13
CA GLY A 10 40.41 -26.04 1.78
C GLY A 10 39.10 -26.34 2.52
N LEU A 11 38.54 -25.31 3.11
CA LEU A 11 37.15 -25.23 3.42
C LEU A 11 36.38 -24.86 2.15
N GLY A 12 35.94 -25.89 1.43
CA GLY A 12 34.92 -25.75 0.40
C GLY A 12 33.65 -25.17 1.01
N THR A 13 33.38 -23.90 0.77
CA THR A 13 32.06 -23.34 1.00
C THR A 13 31.12 -23.94 -0.04
N SER A 14 30.41 -24.98 0.36
CA SER A 14 29.21 -25.43 -0.30
C SER A 14 28.24 -24.25 -0.36
N ALA A 15 28.11 -23.62 -1.51
CA ALA A 15 26.98 -22.77 -1.80
C ALA A 15 25.73 -23.67 -1.71
N SER A 16 24.98 -23.52 -0.63
CA SER A 16 23.69 -24.13 -0.50
C SER A 16 22.82 -23.59 -1.62
N ASP A 17 22.51 -24.44 -2.60
CA ASP A 17 21.41 -24.25 -3.54
C ASP A 17 20.12 -24.14 -2.72
N THR A 18 19.81 -22.92 -2.28
CA THR A 18 18.46 -22.61 -1.81
C THR A 18 17.57 -22.73 -3.04
N PRO A 19 16.54 -23.60 -3.04
CA PRO A 19 15.63 -23.72 -4.17
C PRO A 19 15.09 -22.33 -4.47
N LEU A 20 15.14 -21.92 -5.74
CA LEU A 20 14.41 -20.75 -6.22
C LEU A 20 12.95 -20.95 -5.78
N ALA A 21 12.51 -20.21 -4.80
CA ALA A 21 11.11 -20.17 -4.44
C ALA A 21 10.35 -19.76 -5.71
N LEU A 22 9.48 -20.64 -6.21
CA LEU A 22 8.62 -20.36 -7.35
C LEU A 22 7.85 -19.06 -7.01
N SER A 23 8.09 -18.01 -7.78
CA SER A 23 7.35 -16.76 -7.58
C SER A 23 5.88 -17.01 -7.90
N LEU A 24 4.99 -16.51 -7.06
CA LEU A 24 3.55 -16.64 -7.24
C LEU A 24 3.12 -15.95 -8.55
N SER A 25 2.17 -16.56 -9.25
CA SER A 25 1.50 -15.92 -10.38
C SER A 25 0.71 -14.68 -9.91
N LYS A 26 0.40 -13.76 -10.83
CA LYS A 26 -0.43 -12.59 -10.50
C LYS A 26 -1.77 -12.97 -9.88
N GLY A 27 -2.40 -14.06 -10.33
CA GLY A 27 -3.65 -14.54 -9.77
C GLY A 27 -3.51 -15.03 -8.33
N GLU A 28 -2.43 -15.76 -8.03
CA GLU A 28 -2.13 -16.21 -6.66
C GLU A 28 -1.79 -15.05 -5.73
N LEU A 29 -1.02 -14.06 -6.21
CA LEU A 29 -0.73 -12.83 -5.47
C LEU A 29 -2.02 -12.07 -5.12
N LEU A 30 -2.92 -11.91 -6.08
CA LEU A 30 -4.21 -11.25 -5.87
C LEU A 30 -5.07 -12.04 -4.88
N ALA A 31 -5.12 -13.36 -5.00
CA ALA A 31 -5.89 -14.20 -4.09
C ALA A 31 -5.37 -14.10 -2.65
N ARG A 32 -4.04 -14.13 -2.47
CA ARG A 32 -3.39 -13.96 -1.16
C ARG A 32 -3.63 -12.57 -0.58
N PHE A 33 -3.43 -11.52 -1.38
CA PHE A 33 -3.69 -10.13 -0.95
C PHE A 33 -5.13 -9.95 -0.45
N ARG A 34 -6.12 -10.46 -1.19
CA ARG A 34 -7.53 -10.41 -0.79
C ARG A 34 -7.82 -11.17 0.51
N ALA A 35 -7.20 -12.32 0.71
CA ALA A 35 -7.34 -13.10 1.94
C ALA A 35 -6.85 -12.29 3.16
N GLU A 36 -5.68 -11.64 3.04
CA GLU A 36 -5.14 -10.77 4.08
C GLU A 36 -6.02 -9.54 4.33
N LEU A 37 -6.51 -8.86 3.28
CA LEU A 37 -7.45 -7.75 3.43
C LEU A 37 -8.71 -8.17 4.19
N THR A 38 -9.25 -9.36 3.90
CA THR A 38 -10.40 -9.92 4.63
C THR A 38 -10.07 -10.15 6.11
N ALA A 39 -8.91 -10.75 6.40
CA ALA A 39 -8.46 -11.01 7.78
C ALA A 39 -8.26 -9.72 8.58
N LEU A 40 -7.83 -8.64 7.92
CA LEU A 40 -7.67 -7.31 8.51
C LEU A 40 -9.02 -6.56 8.69
N GLY A 41 -10.12 -7.06 8.15
CA GLY A 41 -11.41 -6.39 8.13
C GLY A 41 -11.47 -5.20 7.16
N VAL A 42 -10.65 -5.24 6.11
CA VAL A 42 -10.63 -4.24 5.04
C VAL A 42 -11.69 -4.58 4.00
N GLU A 43 -12.56 -3.63 3.70
CA GLU A 43 -13.48 -3.73 2.58
C GLU A 43 -12.68 -3.69 1.27
N HIS A 44 -12.91 -4.64 0.36
CA HIS A 44 -12.19 -4.65 -0.91
C HIS A 44 -13.05 -5.10 -2.09
N HIS A 45 -12.74 -4.55 -3.26
CA HIS A 45 -13.42 -4.82 -4.54
C HIS A 45 -12.37 -5.12 -5.60
N VAL A 46 -12.69 -6.00 -6.53
CA VAL A 46 -11.86 -6.29 -7.71
C VAL A 46 -12.68 -5.94 -8.94
N GLU A 47 -12.17 -5.02 -9.72
CA GLU A 47 -12.85 -4.53 -10.92
C GLU A 47 -12.01 -4.88 -12.16
N SER A 48 -12.68 -5.34 -13.21
CA SER A 48 -12.01 -5.84 -14.41
C SER A 48 -11.71 -4.77 -15.46
N THR A 49 -12.26 -3.57 -15.30
CA THR A 49 -12.09 -2.47 -16.25
C THR A 49 -11.86 -1.13 -15.54
N PRO A 50 -11.16 -0.18 -16.16
CA PRO A 50 -11.03 1.18 -15.65
C PRO A 50 -12.39 1.86 -15.39
N ASP A 51 -13.39 1.63 -16.23
CA ASP A 51 -14.74 2.18 -16.06
C ASP A 51 -15.41 1.64 -14.80
N ALA A 52 -15.28 0.34 -14.53
CA ALA A 52 -15.82 -0.26 -13.31
C ALA A 52 -15.11 0.28 -12.06
N VAL A 53 -13.80 0.53 -12.12
CA VAL A 53 -13.05 1.20 -11.04
C VAL A 53 -13.63 2.58 -10.77
N ARG A 54 -13.83 3.42 -11.81
CA ARG A 54 -14.40 4.76 -11.66
C ARG A 54 -15.81 4.72 -11.08
N ALA A 55 -16.66 3.82 -11.58
CA ALA A 55 -18.02 3.64 -11.09
C ALA A 55 -18.03 3.22 -9.60
N ARG A 56 -17.14 2.32 -9.20
CA ARG A 56 -16.98 1.90 -7.80
C ARG A 56 -16.52 3.05 -6.91
N VAL A 57 -15.51 3.82 -7.34
CA VAL A 57 -15.05 5.01 -6.62
C VAL A 57 -16.20 5.99 -6.43
N ALA A 58 -16.92 6.33 -7.51
CA ALA A 58 -18.08 7.24 -7.45
C ALA A 58 -19.14 6.76 -6.46
N ALA A 59 -19.49 5.47 -6.48
CA ALA A 59 -20.46 4.89 -5.57
C ALA A 59 -20.01 4.94 -4.08
N ILE A 60 -18.71 4.71 -3.83
CA ILE A 60 -18.16 4.77 -2.46
C ILE A 60 -18.03 6.20 -1.98
N VAL A 61 -17.60 7.11 -2.83
CA VAL A 61 -17.41 8.53 -2.47
C VAL A 61 -18.76 9.22 -2.28
N GLY A 62 -19.69 9.07 -3.22
CA GLY A 62 -20.96 9.81 -3.25
C GLY A 62 -20.72 11.32 -3.24
N ASP A 63 -21.52 12.04 -2.48
CA ASP A 63 -21.42 13.51 -2.33
C ASP A 63 -20.53 13.95 -1.17
N ARG A 64 -19.73 13.05 -0.60
CA ARG A 64 -18.88 13.36 0.55
C ARG A 64 -17.66 14.19 0.15
N PRO A 65 -17.21 15.12 1.02
CA PRO A 65 -15.96 15.87 0.80
C PRO A 65 -14.76 14.90 0.68
N VAL A 66 -13.94 15.11 -0.35
CA VAL A 66 -12.79 14.26 -0.67
C VAL A 66 -11.49 15.04 -0.54
N LEU A 67 -10.47 14.38 0.03
CA LEU A 67 -9.07 14.78 -0.05
C LEU A 67 -8.31 13.72 -0.86
N ARG A 68 -7.65 14.10 -1.93
CA ARG A 68 -7.03 13.16 -2.87
C ARG A 68 -5.54 13.44 -3.13
N TRP A 69 -4.87 12.44 -3.71
CA TRP A 69 -3.62 12.66 -4.43
C TRP A 69 -3.88 13.51 -5.68
N ASP A 70 -2.84 14.10 -6.25
CA ASP A 70 -2.95 14.87 -7.49
C ASP A 70 -3.58 14.01 -8.61
N VAL A 71 -4.24 14.68 -9.55
CA VAL A 71 -5.00 14.04 -10.64
C VAL A 71 -4.17 13.01 -11.39
N ASP A 72 -2.93 13.36 -11.72
CA ASP A 72 -1.97 12.54 -12.46
C ASP A 72 -1.38 11.37 -11.64
N ARG A 73 -1.68 11.30 -10.35
CA ARG A 73 -1.22 10.25 -9.42
C ARG A 73 -2.29 9.21 -9.10
N LEU A 74 -3.50 9.41 -9.57
CA LEU A 74 -4.59 8.45 -9.40
C LEU A 74 -4.81 7.66 -10.69
N PRO A 75 -4.79 6.32 -10.63
CA PRO A 75 -4.91 5.48 -11.81
C PRO A 75 -6.35 5.46 -12.37
N TYR A 76 -6.52 4.91 -13.56
CA TYR A 76 -7.79 4.60 -14.20
C TYR A 76 -8.70 5.80 -14.47
N GLY A 77 -8.17 7.02 -14.57
CA GLY A 77 -8.97 8.23 -14.78
C GLY A 77 -9.77 8.68 -13.56
N VAL A 78 -9.44 8.17 -12.37
CA VAL A 78 -10.09 8.58 -11.12
C VAL A 78 -9.72 10.01 -10.75
N GLY A 79 -8.53 10.46 -11.13
CA GLY A 79 -8.11 11.84 -10.91
C GLY A 79 -9.04 12.85 -11.59
N GLU A 80 -9.39 12.59 -12.84
CA GLU A 80 -10.31 13.43 -13.61
C GLU A 80 -11.73 13.39 -13.03
N LEU A 81 -12.19 12.21 -12.59
CA LEU A 81 -13.48 12.06 -11.89
C LEU A 81 -13.55 12.94 -10.64
N LEU A 82 -12.44 13.06 -9.92
CA LEU A 82 -12.32 13.82 -8.66
C LEU A 82 -11.61 15.17 -8.82
N ALA A 83 -11.55 15.73 -10.03
CA ALA A 83 -10.77 16.93 -10.31
C ALA A 83 -11.12 18.14 -9.41
N HIS A 84 -12.37 18.25 -8.98
CA HIS A 84 -12.87 19.33 -8.11
C HIS A 84 -12.63 19.09 -6.61
N ALA A 85 -12.15 17.88 -6.24
CA ALA A 85 -11.91 17.54 -4.84
C ALA A 85 -10.64 18.23 -4.31
N ALA A 86 -10.57 18.39 -2.98
CA ALA A 86 -9.40 18.94 -2.30
C ALA A 86 -8.16 18.04 -2.51
N ASP A 87 -7.00 18.66 -2.51
CA ASP A 87 -5.68 18.05 -2.64
C ASP A 87 -4.71 18.60 -1.59
N GLY A 88 -3.42 18.28 -1.73
CA GLY A 88 -2.39 18.73 -0.79
C GLY A 88 -2.13 20.24 -0.78
N ALA A 89 -2.57 20.98 -1.79
CA ALA A 89 -2.44 22.44 -1.87
C ALA A 89 -3.65 23.16 -1.27
N SER A 90 -4.75 22.44 -1.00
CA SER A 90 -5.96 23.01 -0.42
C SER A 90 -5.72 23.53 1.00
N ALA A 91 -6.52 24.49 1.44
CA ALA A 91 -6.43 25.04 2.80
C ALA A 91 -6.63 23.95 3.87
N ARG A 92 -6.02 24.11 5.04
CA ARG A 92 -6.00 23.07 6.09
C ARG A 92 -7.39 22.71 6.62
N ASP A 93 -8.26 23.69 6.74
CA ASP A 93 -9.66 23.50 7.14
C ASP A 93 -10.45 22.68 6.11
N VAL A 94 -10.20 22.91 4.81
CA VAL A 94 -10.78 22.12 3.72
C VAL A 94 -10.26 20.67 3.77
N GLN A 95 -8.95 20.48 3.98
CA GLN A 95 -8.39 19.14 4.13
C GLN A 95 -8.96 18.42 5.36
N ALA A 96 -9.10 19.12 6.48
CA ALA A 96 -9.64 18.56 7.73
C ALA A 96 -11.12 18.22 7.64
N ALA A 97 -11.88 18.89 6.79
CA ALA A 97 -13.30 18.61 6.54
C ALA A 97 -13.54 17.40 5.63
N ALA A 98 -12.49 16.81 5.03
CA ALA A 98 -12.64 15.68 4.14
C ALA A 98 -13.15 14.43 4.87
N ALA A 99 -14.16 13.80 4.32
CA ALA A 99 -14.75 12.56 4.82
C ALA A 99 -14.15 11.30 4.19
N VAL A 100 -13.58 11.44 2.99
CA VAL A 100 -12.94 10.35 2.26
C VAL A 100 -11.59 10.82 1.73
N GLY A 101 -10.55 10.05 2.03
CA GLY A 101 -9.25 10.20 1.41
C GLY A 101 -9.11 9.25 0.24
N VAL A 102 -8.69 9.72 -0.93
CA VAL A 102 -8.51 8.89 -2.13
C VAL A 102 -7.07 8.91 -2.57
N THR A 103 -6.47 7.73 -2.65
CA THR A 103 -5.05 7.57 -3.04
C THR A 103 -4.86 6.41 -4.02
N GLY A 104 -3.73 6.40 -4.72
CA GLY A 104 -3.14 5.17 -5.22
C GLY A 104 -2.28 4.49 -4.17
N CYS A 105 -1.39 3.60 -4.59
CA CYS A 105 -0.29 3.08 -3.78
C CYS A 105 0.96 2.91 -4.66
N ASP A 106 2.12 2.65 -4.05
CA ASP A 106 3.35 2.33 -4.78
C ASP A 106 3.57 0.83 -4.89
N ALA A 107 3.05 0.06 -3.94
CA ALA A 107 2.94 -1.39 -3.98
C ALA A 107 1.84 -1.89 -3.03
N ALA A 108 1.28 -3.06 -3.34
CA ALA A 108 0.35 -3.80 -2.50
C ALA A 108 0.98 -5.15 -2.13
N ILE A 109 1.26 -5.35 -0.84
CA ILE A 109 2.06 -6.48 -0.34
C ILE A 109 1.12 -7.64 0.01
N ALA A 110 1.20 -8.71 -0.78
CA ALA A 110 0.29 -9.85 -0.68
C ALA A 110 0.47 -10.63 0.63
N GLU A 111 1.69 -10.65 1.17
CA GLU A 111 2.01 -11.34 2.42
C GLU A 111 1.26 -10.81 3.64
N THR A 112 0.95 -9.52 3.66
CA THR A 112 0.44 -8.82 4.85
C THR A 112 -0.84 -8.02 4.60
N GLY A 113 -1.32 -7.95 3.37
CA GLY A 113 -2.43 -7.06 3.01
C GLY A 113 -2.09 -5.56 3.13
N SER A 114 -0.80 -5.21 3.11
CA SER A 114 -0.35 -3.84 3.33
C SER A 114 -0.26 -3.06 2.03
N LEU A 115 -0.61 -1.78 2.10
CA LEU A 115 -0.37 -0.80 1.05
C LEU A 115 0.90 -0.02 1.38
N ALA A 116 1.88 -0.01 0.49
CA ALA A 116 3.08 0.79 0.62
C ALA A 116 2.89 2.11 -0.13
N MET A 117 3.21 3.22 0.54
CA MET A 117 3.04 4.58 0.04
C MET A 117 4.33 5.36 0.23
N ILE A 118 5.07 5.56 -0.85
CA ILE A 118 6.32 6.32 -0.86
C ILE A 118 5.98 7.80 -1.06
N THR A 119 6.46 8.67 -0.18
CA THR A 119 6.20 10.11 -0.30
C THR A 119 6.84 10.69 -1.55
N GLY A 120 6.13 11.57 -2.21
CA GLY A 120 6.58 12.23 -3.42
C GLY A 120 5.67 13.40 -3.80
N ARG A 121 6.07 14.11 -4.83
CA ARG A 121 5.25 15.20 -5.37
C ARG A 121 3.89 14.66 -5.81
N GLY A 122 2.83 15.38 -5.44
CA GLY A 122 1.47 15.01 -5.78
C GLY A 122 0.86 13.88 -4.94
N LYS A 123 1.57 13.42 -3.89
CA LYS A 123 1.12 12.35 -2.98
C LYS A 123 1.03 12.86 -1.53
N PRO A 124 0.10 13.76 -1.21
CA PRO A 124 -0.03 14.26 0.16
C PRO A 124 -0.41 13.13 1.11
N ARG A 125 0.41 12.93 2.15
CA ARG A 125 0.15 11.91 3.20
C ARG A 125 -1.17 12.14 3.92
N ALA A 126 -1.60 13.40 4.02
CA ALA A 126 -2.86 13.78 4.63
C ALA A 126 -4.05 13.02 4.03
N ALA A 127 -4.03 12.72 2.72
CA ALA A 127 -5.12 12.01 2.06
C ALA A 127 -5.37 10.59 2.60
N SER A 128 -4.33 9.91 3.11
CA SER A 128 -4.48 8.58 3.70
C SER A 128 -4.61 8.58 5.22
N LEU A 129 -4.45 9.73 5.89
CA LEU A 129 -4.34 9.80 7.35
C LEU A 129 -5.42 10.65 8.02
N LEU A 130 -5.86 11.76 7.40
CA LEU A 130 -6.81 12.69 8.02
C LEU A 130 -8.27 12.23 7.90
N PRO A 131 -8.78 11.84 6.70
CA PRO A 131 -10.17 11.49 6.56
C PRO A 131 -10.53 10.21 7.32
N PRO A 132 -11.75 10.10 7.87
CA PRO A 132 -12.19 8.90 8.58
C PRO A 132 -12.32 7.65 7.69
N THR A 133 -12.42 7.83 6.37
CA THR A 133 -12.39 6.74 5.38
C THR A 133 -11.20 6.93 4.45
N HIS A 134 -10.35 5.92 4.30
CA HIS A 134 -9.30 5.86 3.28
C HIS A 134 -9.71 4.89 2.17
N LEU A 135 -9.79 5.37 0.94
CA LEU A 135 -10.04 4.61 -0.27
C LEU A 135 -8.75 4.55 -1.09
N ALA A 136 -8.16 3.37 -1.20
CA ALA A 136 -6.95 3.13 -1.97
C ALA A 136 -7.26 2.40 -3.28
N ILE A 137 -6.65 2.86 -4.37
CA ILE A 137 -6.78 2.25 -5.70
C ILE A 137 -5.46 1.57 -6.04
N VAL A 138 -5.52 0.30 -6.37
CA VAL A 138 -4.38 -0.59 -6.60
C VAL A 138 -4.48 -1.19 -7.99
N GLY A 139 -3.39 -1.19 -8.76
CA GLY A 139 -3.27 -1.99 -9.98
C GLY A 139 -2.78 -3.40 -9.68
N THR A 140 -3.20 -4.39 -10.46
CA THR A 140 -2.68 -5.76 -10.32
C THR A 140 -1.17 -5.84 -10.59
N ASP A 141 -0.61 -4.90 -11.33
CA ASP A 141 0.83 -4.74 -11.58
C ASP A 141 1.62 -4.21 -10.37
N GLN A 142 0.92 -3.65 -9.37
CA GLN A 142 1.50 -3.16 -8.12
C GLN A 142 1.55 -4.24 -7.03
N LEU A 143 1.02 -5.45 -7.28
CA LEU A 143 1.08 -6.55 -6.34
C LEU A 143 2.52 -7.02 -6.17
N CYS A 144 2.98 -7.06 -4.92
CA CYS A 144 4.29 -7.54 -4.50
C CYS A 144 4.12 -8.70 -3.54
N GLU A 145 4.95 -9.73 -3.66
CA GLU A 145 4.76 -10.97 -2.89
C GLU A 145 5.02 -10.76 -1.39
N THR A 146 6.16 -10.14 -1.06
CA THR A 146 6.60 -9.98 0.33
C THR A 146 7.12 -8.57 0.60
N MET A 147 7.16 -8.19 1.87
CA MET A 147 7.81 -6.95 2.31
C MET A 147 9.28 -6.90 1.90
N GLY A 148 9.99 -8.04 1.96
CA GLY A 148 11.40 -8.11 1.53
C GLY A 148 11.57 -7.88 0.03
N ALA A 149 10.65 -8.38 -0.81
CA ALA A 149 10.65 -8.10 -2.25
C ALA A 149 10.44 -6.60 -2.51
N PHE A 150 9.46 -5.98 -1.87
CA PHE A 150 9.21 -4.54 -1.96
C PHE A 150 10.47 -3.70 -1.67
N PHE A 151 11.17 -3.98 -0.58
CA PHE A 151 12.38 -3.22 -0.23
C PHE A 151 13.50 -3.39 -1.26
N ARG A 152 13.66 -4.58 -1.85
CA ARG A 152 14.65 -4.80 -2.92
C ARG A 152 14.28 -4.08 -4.22
N GLU A 153 13.02 -4.19 -4.64
CA GLU A 153 12.54 -3.63 -5.91
C GLU A 153 12.45 -2.11 -5.89
N ARG A 154 12.16 -1.53 -4.73
CA ARG A 154 11.96 -0.08 -4.54
C ARG A 154 13.13 0.61 -3.81
N ALA A 155 14.29 -0.04 -3.71
CA ALA A 155 15.43 0.49 -2.95
C ALA A 155 15.82 1.91 -3.39
N ALA A 156 15.85 2.20 -4.69
CA ALA A 156 16.20 3.52 -5.21
C ALA A 156 15.12 4.58 -4.89
N ASP A 157 13.84 4.23 -5.03
CA ASP A 157 12.73 5.12 -4.71
C ASP A 157 12.72 5.45 -3.21
N LEU A 158 12.95 4.45 -2.37
CA LEU A 158 13.03 4.60 -0.91
C LEU A 158 14.20 5.46 -0.47
N ALA A 159 15.36 5.30 -1.09
CA ALA A 159 16.54 6.11 -0.79
C ALA A 159 16.35 7.59 -1.16
N ALA A 160 15.55 7.89 -2.18
CA ALA A 160 15.24 9.25 -2.63
C ALA A 160 14.06 9.89 -1.87
N ALA A 161 13.26 9.11 -1.16
CA ALA A 161 12.05 9.58 -0.50
C ALA A 161 12.30 10.02 0.94
N ALA A 162 11.55 11.03 1.39
CA ALA A 162 11.59 11.47 2.78
C ALA A 162 10.90 10.48 3.75
N ASN A 163 9.97 9.65 3.25
CA ASN A 163 9.21 8.72 4.07
C ASN A 163 8.55 7.64 3.21
N CYS A 164 8.37 6.45 3.79
CA CYS A 164 7.50 5.40 3.28
C CYS A 164 6.54 4.98 4.38
N THR A 165 5.25 4.94 4.07
CA THR A 165 4.19 4.56 5.02
C THR A 165 3.58 3.24 4.57
N PHE A 166 3.42 2.30 5.51
CA PHE A 166 2.68 1.07 5.28
C PHE A 166 1.32 1.18 5.98
N ILE A 167 0.24 0.91 5.22
CA ILE A 167 -1.12 0.90 5.74
C ILE A 167 -1.62 -0.54 5.72
N THR A 168 -1.78 -1.10 6.92
CA THR A 168 -2.18 -2.49 7.14
C THR A 168 -3.55 -2.52 7.82
N GLY A 169 -4.58 -2.11 7.08
CA GLY A 169 -5.95 -2.04 7.57
C GLY A 169 -6.31 -0.76 8.33
N PRO A 170 -7.50 -0.72 8.95
CA PRO A 170 -8.00 0.42 9.72
C PRO A 170 -7.13 0.72 10.93
N SER A 171 -7.09 2.01 11.31
CA SER A 171 -6.40 2.45 12.54
C SER A 171 -6.98 1.75 13.75
N ARG A 172 -6.15 1.05 14.52
CA ARG A 172 -6.52 0.34 15.74
C ARG A 172 -5.58 0.78 16.86
N THR A 173 -6.14 1.25 17.95
CA THR A 173 -5.40 1.60 19.15
C THR A 173 -5.89 0.71 20.29
N ALA A 174 -4.98 0.00 20.94
CA ALA A 174 -5.23 -0.68 22.20
C ALA A 174 -4.74 0.23 23.31
N ASP A 175 -5.64 0.85 24.05
CA ASP A 175 -5.30 1.72 25.17
C ASP A 175 -5.10 0.88 26.46
N ILE A 176 -4.57 1.54 27.51
CA ILE A 176 -4.22 0.98 28.82
C ILE A 176 -5.35 0.17 29.47
N GLU A 177 -6.60 0.43 29.07
CA GLU A 177 -7.80 -0.30 29.53
C GLU A 177 -8.16 -1.55 28.72
N LEU A 178 -7.29 -2.02 27.81
CA LEU A 178 -7.51 -3.21 26.96
C LEU A 178 -8.74 -3.12 26.04
N THR A 179 -9.31 -1.96 25.83
CA THR A 179 -10.40 -1.71 24.88
C THR A 179 -9.83 -1.31 23.51
N LEU A 180 -10.16 -2.11 22.50
CA LEU A 180 -9.76 -1.82 21.13
C LEU A 180 -10.60 -0.66 20.59
N THR A 181 -9.98 0.51 20.39
CA THR A 181 -10.63 1.67 19.80
C THR A 181 -10.18 1.81 18.34
N VAL A 182 -11.14 1.95 17.42
CA VAL A 182 -10.87 2.07 15.98
C VAL A 182 -10.95 3.54 15.57
N GLY A 183 -9.98 4.01 14.76
CA GLY A 183 -10.05 5.33 14.12
C GLY A 183 -9.58 6.52 14.95
N VAL A 184 -8.83 6.31 16.05
CA VAL A 184 -8.33 7.40 16.91
C VAL A 184 -7.21 8.19 16.25
N HIS A 185 -6.25 7.51 15.61
CA HIS A 185 -5.03 8.11 15.05
C HIS A 185 -4.94 8.01 13.52
N GLY A 186 -6.01 7.64 12.84
CA GLY A 186 -6.08 7.47 11.41
C GLY A 186 -7.45 6.96 10.96
N PRO A 187 -7.64 6.63 9.68
CA PRO A 187 -8.92 6.17 9.15
C PRO A 187 -9.47 4.95 9.90
N GLY A 188 -10.70 5.05 10.39
CA GLY A 188 -11.44 3.93 10.99
C GLY A 188 -11.99 2.96 9.94
N ARG A 189 -12.06 3.37 8.67
CA ARG A 189 -12.47 2.54 7.53
C ARG A 189 -11.43 2.63 6.42
N VAL A 190 -10.96 1.47 5.97
CA VAL A 190 -10.09 1.35 4.80
C VAL A 190 -10.84 0.54 3.73
N VAL A 191 -10.84 1.05 2.51
CA VAL A 191 -11.42 0.38 1.34
C VAL A 191 -10.35 0.27 0.27
N VAL A 192 -10.21 -0.90 -0.33
CA VAL A 192 -9.26 -1.16 -1.41
C VAL A 192 -10.02 -1.54 -2.68
N ILE A 193 -9.76 -0.83 -3.78
CA ILE A 193 -10.23 -1.21 -5.10
C ILE A 193 -9.03 -1.69 -5.91
N VAL A 194 -9.06 -2.94 -6.35
CA VAL A 194 -8.06 -3.50 -7.26
C VAL A 194 -8.59 -3.42 -8.67
N GLY A 195 -7.89 -2.70 -9.53
CA GLY A 195 -8.15 -2.59 -10.97
C GLY A 195 -7.24 -3.51 -11.80
N PRO A 196 -7.44 -3.55 -13.11
CA PRO A 196 -6.72 -4.43 -14.04
C PRO A 196 -5.21 -4.20 -14.10
#